data_ec4ec54918721ec296dbf35769ebd12f
#
_entry.id   ec4ec54918721ec296dbf35769ebd12f
#
_cell.length_a   1.000
_cell.length_b   1.000
_cell.length_c   1.000
_cell.angle_alpha   90.00
_cell.angle_beta   90.00
_cell.angle_gamma   90.00
#
_symmetry.space_group_name_H-M   'P 1'
#
loop_
_entity.id
_entity.type
_entity.pdbx_description
1 polymer ?
#
loop_
_entity_poly.entity_id
_entity_poly.type
_entity_poly.pdbx_seq_one_letter_code
_entity_poly.pdbx_strand_id
1 'polypeptide(L)'
;MATVRGALVLLAVGLSVAVASASAPAAPRADASVFGGLGTWVDIYDGALFAAPEQTASRIAARGVKVVWVETANDRSAVDVVRPAELGRLVDSLHARGIRVVAWYLPGHVNHGRDIRRSLAMLSFRTTTGQAFDGVALNIESTRLRNVAVRSRRAVDLARRLRTAAGETPLAIVPFNPRGLERRPSTWPRFPWADLAAISDAFAPMVYTGGAFKGFDATYGYVTRALRLLRAQTGNPDVQIHVAGGVADRLGPEELAGFVAAVSDDGGVLGVSLYDWATTRPAAWRALKPVSG
;
A
#
# COMPACT_ATOMS: atom_id res chain seq x y z
N MET A 1 -83.78 9.36 30.17
CA MET A 1 -82.68 10.33 30.07
C MET A 1 -81.37 9.60 29.86
N ALA A 2 -80.92 9.51 28.64
CA ALA A 2 -79.69 8.79 28.28
C ALA A 2 -78.61 9.86 27.85
N THR A 3 -77.51 9.93 28.54
CA THR A 3 -76.37 10.79 28.25
C THR A 3 -75.35 10.06 27.36
N VAL A 4 -75.19 10.56 26.16
CA VAL A 4 -74.16 10.09 25.19
C VAL A 4 -72.87 10.83 25.49
N ARG A 5 -71.81 10.08 25.82
CA ARG A 5 -70.42 10.59 25.93
C ARG A 5 -69.70 10.36 24.60
N GLY A 6 -69.44 11.43 23.87
CA GLY A 6 -68.59 11.41 22.70
C GLY A 6 -67.11 11.29 23.04
N ALA A 7 -66.39 10.33 22.50
CA ALA A 7 -64.97 10.20 22.59
C ALA A 7 -64.28 10.90 21.40
N LEU A 8 -63.45 11.90 21.68
CA LEU A 8 -62.63 12.61 20.71
C LEU A 8 -61.35 11.80 20.47
N VAL A 9 -61.15 11.25 19.26
CA VAL A 9 -59.90 10.59 18.86
C VAL A 9 -59.00 11.62 18.19
N LEU A 10 -57.91 12.00 18.86
CA LEU A 10 -56.84 12.83 18.28
C LEU A 10 -55.91 11.94 17.48
N LEU A 11 -55.90 12.11 16.13
CA LEU A 11 -54.91 11.50 15.23
C LEU A 11 -53.66 12.40 15.24
N ALA A 12 -52.55 11.93 15.89
CA ALA A 12 -51.26 12.55 15.77
C ALA A 12 -50.54 12.06 14.50
N VAL A 13 -50.45 12.90 13.48
CA VAL A 13 -49.66 12.66 12.27
C VAL A 13 -48.21 13.00 12.59
N GLY A 14 -47.39 12.00 12.83
CA GLY A 14 -45.96 12.14 12.99
C GLY A 14 -45.25 12.37 11.65
N LEU A 15 -44.77 13.59 11.41
CA LEU A 15 -43.94 13.94 10.25
C LEU A 15 -42.49 13.48 10.49
N SER A 16 -42.10 12.32 9.96
CA SER A 16 -40.73 11.85 10.00
C SER A 16 -39.93 12.60 8.93
N VAL A 17 -39.10 13.56 9.37
CA VAL A 17 -38.12 14.21 8.50
C VAL A 17 -36.93 13.26 8.36
N ALA A 18 -36.80 12.60 7.22
CA ALA A 18 -35.60 11.85 6.84
C ALA A 18 -34.48 12.87 6.55
N VAL A 19 -33.54 13.04 7.47
CA VAL A 19 -32.31 13.78 7.23
C VAL A 19 -31.43 12.90 6.31
N ALA A 20 -31.46 13.19 5.02
CA ALA A 20 -30.49 12.64 4.08
C ALA A 20 -29.11 13.19 4.44
N SER A 21 -28.25 12.34 5.04
CA SER A 21 -26.84 12.67 5.22
C SER A 21 -26.21 12.79 3.82
N ALA A 22 -26.06 14.02 3.35
CA ALA A 22 -25.27 14.28 2.14
C ALA A 22 -23.82 13.84 2.44
N SER A 23 -23.37 12.77 1.79
CA SER A 23 -21.95 12.39 1.79
C SER A 23 -21.17 13.57 1.22
N ALA A 24 -20.21 14.08 1.99
CA ALA A 24 -19.28 15.08 1.46
C ALA A 24 -18.64 14.52 0.17
N PRO A 25 -18.46 15.35 -0.88
CA PRO A 25 -17.81 14.92 -2.10
C PRO A 25 -16.44 14.33 -1.73
N ALA A 26 -16.14 13.15 -2.26
CA ALA A 26 -14.82 12.55 -2.10
C ALA A 26 -13.79 13.55 -2.61
N ALA A 27 -12.74 13.80 -1.83
CA ALA A 27 -11.62 14.63 -2.30
C ALA A 27 -11.10 14.07 -3.63
N PRO A 28 -10.70 14.91 -4.60
CA PRO A 28 -10.14 14.43 -5.85
C PRO A 28 -8.96 13.50 -5.54
N ARG A 29 -8.95 12.32 -6.16
CA ARG A 29 -7.86 11.36 -6.00
C ARG A 29 -6.62 11.90 -6.67
N ALA A 30 -5.48 11.75 -6.01
CA ALA A 30 -4.20 12.09 -6.61
C ALA A 30 -3.85 11.11 -7.76
N ASP A 31 -2.94 11.53 -8.63
CA ASP A 31 -2.52 10.69 -9.76
C ASP A 31 -1.77 9.43 -9.28
N ALA A 32 -2.45 8.30 -9.37
CA ALA A 32 -1.90 7.01 -8.97
C ALA A 32 -0.80 6.50 -9.93
N SER A 33 -0.58 7.13 -11.09
CA SER A 33 0.45 6.73 -12.07
C SER A 33 1.85 6.74 -11.47
N VAL A 34 2.07 7.48 -10.38
CA VAL A 34 3.32 7.49 -9.62
C VAL A 34 3.72 6.09 -9.15
N PHE A 35 2.77 5.21 -8.91
CA PHE A 35 2.98 3.82 -8.48
C PHE A 35 3.13 2.84 -9.64
N GLY A 36 3.11 3.31 -10.90
CA GLY A 36 3.08 2.47 -12.09
C GLY A 36 4.45 1.97 -12.56
N GLY A 37 4.43 0.96 -13.45
CA GLY A 37 5.59 0.38 -14.09
C GLY A 37 6.39 -0.59 -13.22
N LEU A 38 7.59 -0.96 -13.70
CA LEU A 38 8.49 -1.85 -12.96
C LEU A 38 9.04 -1.16 -11.72
N GLY A 39 8.83 -1.76 -10.55
CA GLY A 39 9.27 -1.27 -9.26
C GLY A 39 10.30 -2.14 -8.56
N THR A 40 10.86 -1.61 -7.48
CA THR A 40 11.65 -2.36 -6.49
C THR A 40 11.50 -1.76 -5.11
N TRP A 41 11.84 -2.54 -4.08
CA TRP A 41 11.72 -2.17 -2.67
C TRP A 41 13.12 -2.05 -2.05
N VAL A 42 13.27 -1.07 -1.20
CA VAL A 42 14.48 -0.82 -0.42
C VAL A 42 14.05 -0.63 1.03
N ASP A 43 14.60 -1.42 1.93
CA ASP A 43 14.34 -1.27 3.35
C ASP A 43 15.50 -0.59 4.10
N ILE A 44 15.26 -0.19 5.34
CA ILE A 44 16.26 0.50 6.16
C ILE A 44 17.46 -0.36 6.56
N TYR A 45 17.41 -1.68 6.30
CA TYR A 45 18.46 -2.63 6.65
C TYR A 45 19.48 -2.81 5.51
N ASP A 46 19.20 -2.28 4.32
CA ASP A 46 20.06 -2.34 3.13
C ASP A 46 21.30 -1.43 3.25
N GLY A 47 22.16 -1.70 4.24
CA GLY A 47 23.34 -0.89 4.53
C GLY A 47 24.27 -0.68 3.33
N ALA A 48 24.49 -1.73 2.51
CA ALA A 48 25.32 -1.65 1.31
C ALA A 48 24.74 -0.68 0.23
N LEU A 49 23.43 -0.57 0.13
CA LEU A 49 22.76 0.35 -0.76
C LEU A 49 23.01 1.80 -0.32
N PHE A 50 22.81 2.07 0.97
CA PHE A 50 23.00 3.41 1.54
C PHE A 50 24.47 3.83 1.64
N ALA A 51 25.43 2.88 1.62
CA ALA A 51 26.86 3.20 1.56
C ALA A 51 27.27 3.84 0.22
N ALA A 52 26.56 3.54 -0.90
CA ALA A 52 26.87 4.05 -2.23
C ALA A 52 25.57 4.38 -3.00
N PRO A 53 24.78 5.39 -2.56
CA PRO A 53 23.44 5.65 -3.08
C PRO A 53 23.44 6.01 -4.57
N GLU A 54 24.40 6.77 -5.06
CA GLU A 54 24.52 7.17 -6.48
C GLU A 54 24.79 5.94 -7.38
N GLN A 55 25.69 5.07 -6.94
CA GLN A 55 26.00 3.84 -7.66
C GLN A 55 24.80 2.89 -7.64
N THR A 56 24.09 2.83 -6.53
CA THR A 56 22.87 2.03 -6.40
C THR A 56 21.77 2.54 -7.33
N ALA A 57 21.54 3.86 -7.38
CA ALA A 57 20.59 4.47 -8.32
C ALA A 57 20.94 4.13 -9.79
N SER A 58 22.23 4.15 -10.14
CA SER A 58 22.68 3.74 -11.48
C SER A 58 22.37 2.29 -11.79
N ARG A 59 22.61 1.38 -10.82
CA ARG A 59 22.29 -0.04 -10.98
C ARG A 59 20.79 -0.31 -11.08
N ILE A 60 19.97 0.42 -10.31
CA ILE A 60 18.51 0.35 -10.37
C ILE A 60 18.02 0.80 -11.76
N ALA A 61 18.51 1.94 -12.25
CA ALA A 61 18.18 2.44 -13.59
C ALA A 61 18.51 1.44 -14.71
N ALA A 62 19.67 0.78 -14.61
CA ALA A 62 20.10 -0.24 -15.57
C ALA A 62 19.17 -1.49 -15.62
N ARG A 63 18.29 -1.67 -14.64
CA ARG A 63 17.24 -2.72 -14.64
C ARG A 63 15.94 -2.27 -15.31
N GLY A 64 15.81 -1.00 -15.70
CA GLY A 64 14.59 -0.45 -16.27
C GLY A 64 13.52 -0.10 -15.23
N VAL A 65 13.90 -0.02 -13.94
CA VAL A 65 13.00 0.36 -12.84
C VAL A 65 12.45 1.76 -13.06
N LYS A 66 11.16 1.95 -12.80
CA LYS A 66 10.42 3.21 -12.94
C LYS A 66 10.01 3.80 -11.60
N VAL A 67 9.88 2.96 -10.57
CA VAL A 67 9.51 3.40 -9.21
C VAL A 67 10.30 2.62 -8.16
N VAL A 68 10.85 3.34 -7.18
CA VAL A 68 11.52 2.75 -6.01
C VAL A 68 10.71 3.04 -4.76
N TRP A 69 10.33 1.99 -4.04
CA TRP A 69 9.65 2.07 -2.75
C TRP A 69 10.70 2.03 -1.65
N VAL A 70 10.88 3.13 -0.90
CA VAL A 70 11.96 3.27 0.09
C VAL A 70 11.38 3.32 1.50
N GLU A 71 11.81 2.41 2.38
CA GLU A 71 11.46 2.49 3.80
C GLU A 71 12.14 3.71 4.44
N THR A 72 11.37 4.60 5.01
CA THR A 72 11.92 5.75 5.74
C THR A 72 12.15 5.46 7.20
N ALA A 73 11.28 4.65 7.79
CA ALA A 73 11.36 4.16 9.16
C ALA A 73 10.34 3.03 9.38
N ASN A 74 10.47 2.33 10.50
CA ASN A 74 9.43 1.45 11.02
C ASN A 74 9.14 1.75 12.50
N ASP A 75 8.21 1.03 13.10
CA ASP A 75 7.78 1.23 14.48
C ASP A 75 8.91 1.00 15.52
N ARG A 76 10.01 0.34 15.13
CA ARG A 76 11.18 0.05 15.97
C ARG A 76 12.33 1.03 15.78
N SER A 77 12.30 1.85 14.73
CA SER A 77 13.36 2.82 14.45
C SER A 77 13.55 3.78 15.61
N ALA A 78 14.76 4.25 15.85
CA ALA A 78 15.05 5.24 16.88
C ALA A 78 14.68 6.66 16.45
N VAL A 79 14.65 6.92 15.13
CA VAL A 79 14.43 8.22 14.49
C VAL A 79 13.22 8.20 13.57
N ASP A 80 12.75 9.36 13.15
CA ASP A 80 11.58 9.47 12.29
C ASP A 80 11.89 9.20 10.81
N VAL A 81 13.12 9.50 10.37
CA VAL A 81 13.68 9.11 9.06
C VAL A 81 15.08 8.55 9.29
N VAL A 82 15.32 7.32 8.83
CA VAL A 82 16.59 6.63 8.95
C VAL A 82 17.56 7.10 7.87
N ARG A 83 18.82 7.37 8.23
CA ARG A 83 19.88 7.81 7.29
C ARG A 83 19.43 8.92 6.34
N PRO A 84 18.94 10.07 6.85
CA PRO A 84 18.32 11.09 6.02
C PRO A 84 19.27 11.68 4.96
N ALA A 85 20.56 11.76 5.22
CA ALA A 85 21.56 12.25 4.27
C ALA A 85 21.77 11.29 3.09
N GLU A 86 21.98 10.00 3.37
CA GLU A 86 22.15 8.96 2.35
C GLU A 86 20.87 8.74 1.56
N LEU A 87 19.73 8.75 2.24
CA LEU A 87 18.40 8.68 1.63
C LEU A 87 18.20 9.86 0.67
N GLY A 88 18.57 11.08 1.08
CA GLY A 88 18.50 12.27 0.23
C GLY A 88 19.32 12.13 -1.04
N ARG A 89 20.57 11.66 -0.95
CA ARG A 89 21.42 11.40 -2.12
C ARG A 89 20.84 10.32 -3.04
N LEU A 90 20.22 9.27 -2.46
CA LEU A 90 19.55 8.24 -3.24
C LEU A 90 18.37 8.82 -4.02
N VAL A 91 17.50 9.61 -3.37
CA VAL A 91 16.35 10.27 -3.99
C VAL A 91 16.81 11.17 -5.14
N ASP A 92 17.76 12.09 -4.90
CA ASP A 92 18.30 12.99 -5.92
C ASP A 92 18.85 12.22 -7.12
N SER A 93 19.59 11.13 -6.85
CA SER A 93 20.19 10.31 -7.91
C SER A 93 19.17 9.50 -8.71
N LEU A 94 18.07 9.05 -8.09
CA LEU A 94 16.96 8.38 -8.77
C LEU A 94 16.17 9.37 -9.62
N HIS A 95 15.83 10.55 -9.09
CA HIS A 95 15.12 11.60 -9.81
C HIS A 95 15.92 12.09 -11.03
N ALA A 96 17.24 12.26 -10.90
CA ALA A 96 18.12 12.60 -12.03
C ALA A 96 18.08 11.56 -13.17
N ARG A 97 17.53 10.38 -12.93
CA ARG A 97 17.34 9.29 -13.91
C ARG A 97 15.87 9.08 -14.32
N GLY A 98 14.98 9.97 -13.91
CA GLY A 98 13.55 9.88 -14.19
C GLY A 98 12.86 8.72 -13.45
N ILE A 99 13.42 8.27 -12.32
CA ILE A 99 12.85 7.20 -11.48
C ILE A 99 12.13 7.84 -10.31
N ARG A 100 10.86 7.50 -10.14
CA ARG A 100 10.01 7.99 -9.05
C ARG A 100 10.37 7.29 -7.75
N VAL A 101 10.22 8.01 -6.64
CA VAL A 101 10.53 7.50 -5.29
C VAL A 101 9.30 7.62 -4.40
N VAL A 102 8.80 6.48 -3.93
CA VAL A 102 7.69 6.38 -2.97
C VAL A 102 8.26 6.06 -1.59
N ALA A 103 8.04 6.96 -0.63
CA ALA A 103 8.40 6.71 0.75
C ALA A 103 7.40 5.75 1.41
N TRP A 104 7.86 4.77 2.19
CA TRP A 104 6.94 3.96 2.98
C TRP A 104 7.35 3.84 4.44
N TYR A 105 6.34 3.71 5.30
CA TYR A 105 6.46 3.54 6.73
C TYR A 105 5.69 2.31 7.21
N LEU A 106 6.28 1.51 8.12
CA LEU A 106 5.64 0.36 8.76
C LEU A 106 5.19 0.72 10.18
N PRO A 107 3.90 1.04 10.40
CA PRO A 107 3.36 1.35 11.72
C PRO A 107 3.18 0.10 12.58
N GLY A 108 3.52 0.21 13.86
CA GLY A 108 3.29 -0.84 14.84
C GLY A 108 1.89 -0.83 15.45
N HIS A 109 1.17 0.26 15.30
CA HIS A 109 -0.14 0.54 15.90
C HIS A 109 -0.15 0.58 17.44
N VAL A 110 0.97 0.30 18.12
CA VAL A 110 1.10 0.31 19.58
C VAL A 110 1.24 1.74 20.12
N ASN A 111 2.14 2.53 19.52
CA ASN A 111 2.31 3.95 19.84
C ASN A 111 1.77 4.81 18.69
N HIS A 112 0.49 5.13 18.75
CA HIS A 112 -0.20 5.80 17.67
C HIS A 112 0.35 7.21 17.38
N GLY A 113 0.74 7.97 18.40
CA GLY A 113 1.34 9.30 18.22
C GLY A 113 2.69 9.23 17.47
N ARG A 114 3.51 8.21 17.77
CA ARG A 114 4.76 7.96 17.05
C ARG A 114 4.50 7.56 15.59
N ASP A 115 3.52 6.69 15.35
CA ASP A 115 3.16 6.27 14.00
C ASP A 115 2.69 7.48 13.16
N ILE A 116 1.88 8.39 13.74
CA ILE A 116 1.45 9.63 13.08
C ILE A 116 2.67 10.51 12.76
N ARG A 117 3.53 10.80 13.74
CA ARG A 117 4.69 11.67 13.55
C ARG A 117 5.61 11.17 12.43
N ARG A 118 5.91 9.85 12.40
CA ARG A 118 6.77 9.24 11.39
C ARG A 118 6.14 9.22 10.01
N SER A 119 4.84 8.98 9.94
CA SER A 119 4.12 9.07 8.66
C SER A 119 4.14 10.48 8.10
N LEU A 120 3.98 11.50 8.95
CA LEU A 120 4.07 12.91 8.54
C LEU A 120 5.50 13.32 8.16
N ALA A 121 6.53 12.68 8.77
CA ALA A 121 7.92 12.94 8.42
C ALA A 121 8.25 12.57 6.95
N MET A 122 7.55 11.61 6.34
CA MET A 122 7.68 11.32 4.91
C MET A 122 7.29 12.53 4.06
N LEU A 123 6.21 13.23 4.41
CA LEU A 123 5.72 14.40 3.65
C LEU A 123 6.61 15.64 3.82
N SER A 124 7.20 15.79 4.99
CA SER A 124 8.08 16.93 5.30
C SER A 124 9.54 16.72 4.88
N PHE A 125 9.92 15.50 4.51
CA PHE A 125 11.28 15.20 4.07
C PHE A 125 11.64 16.00 2.82
N ARG A 126 12.85 16.57 2.84
CA ARG A 126 13.44 17.23 1.67
C ARG A 126 14.92 16.82 1.60
N THR A 127 15.39 16.56 0.38
CA THR A 127 16.80 16.37 0.12
C THR A 127 17.55 17.70 0.26
N THR A 128 18.88 17.66 0.22
CA THR A 128 19.69 18.89 0.23
C THR A 128 19.48 19.76 -1.02
N THR A 129 18.96 19.16 -2.11
CA THR A 129 18.58 19.90 -3.34
C THR A 129 17.11 20.35 -3.35
N GLY A 130 16.35 20.09 -2.25
CA GLY A 130 14.96 20.49 -2.12
C GLY A 130 13.95 19.48 -2.67
N GLN A 131 14.38 18.32 -3.18
CA GLN A 131 13.49 17.29 -3.70
C GLN A 131 12.66 16.63 -2.58
N ALA A 132 11.43 16.25 -2.92
CA ALA A 132 10.53 15.47 -2.07
C ALA A 132 10.33 14.06 -2.64
N PHE A 133 9.63 13.19 -1.91
CA PHE A 133 9.11 11.95 -2.46
C PHE A 133 7.93 12.21 -3.42
N ASP A 134 7.81 11.40 -4.47
CA ASP A 134 6.72 11.49 -5.44
C ASP A 134 5.40 10.93 -4.90
N GLY A 135 5.47 10.08 -3.91
CA GLY A 135 4.33 9.49 -3.23
C GLY A 135 4.70 8.94 -1.86
N VAL A 136 3.69 8.59 -1.07
CA VAL A 136 3.88 8.00 0.26
C VAL A 136 3.05 6.73 0.41
N ALA A 137 3.46 5.82 1.31
CA ALA A 137 2.74 4.59 1.56
C ALA A 137 2.76 4.18 3.04
N LEU A 138 1.69 3.50 3.47
CA LEU A 138 1.60 2.85 4.78
C LEU A 138 1.62 1.34 4.61
N ASN A 139 2.63 0.67 5.18
CA ASN A 139 2.70 -0.79 5.21
C ASN A 139 1.89 -1.33 6.40
N ILE A 140 0.62 -1.65 6.18
CA ILE A 140 -0.33 -2.07 7.22
C ILE A 140 -0.31 -3.59 7.36
N GLU A 141 0.71 -4.10 8.06
CA GLU A 141 0.87 -5.54 8.32
C GLU A 141 1.17 -5.91 9.78
N SER A 142 1.50 -4.95 10.63
CA SER A 142 1.92 -5.24 12.00
C SER A 142 0.76 -5.75 12.87
N THR A 143 0.95 -6.92 13.48
CA THR A 143 0.02 -7.50 14.46
C THR A 143 0.43 -7.27 15.91
N ARG A 144 1.43 -6.41 16.19
CA ARG A 144 1.95 -6.12 17.53
C ARG A 144 0.88 -5.64 18.49
N LEU A 145 -0.06 -4.82 18.04
CA LEU A 145 -1.24 -4.46 18.82
C LEU A 145 -2.27 -5.60 18.73
N ARG A 146 -2.38 -6.40 19.79
CA ARG A 146 -3.21 -7.60 19.80
C ARG A 146 -4.71 -7.31 19.68
N ASN A 147 -5.19 -6.20 20.26
CA ASN A 147 -6.60 -5.81 20.14
C ASN A 147 -6.91 -5.40 18.69
N VAL A 148 -7.57 -6.30 17.97
CA VAL A 148 -7.88 -6.15 16.52
C VAL A 148 -8.74 -4.91 16.24
N ALA A 149 -9.76 -4.65 17.07
CA ALA A 149 -10.64 -3.50 16.86
C ALA A 149 -9.88 -2.16 17.02
N VAL A 150 -9.01 -2.07 18.03
CA VAL A 150 -8.15 -0.89 18.24
C VAL A 150 -7.14 -0.77 17.10
N ARG A 151 -6.53 -1.88 16.68
CA ARG A 151 -5.58 -1.92 15.56
C ARG A 151 -6.20 -1.41 14.28
N SER A 152 -7.39 -1.89 13.89
CA SER A 152 -8.11 -1.44 12.70
C SER A 152 -8.46 0.04 12.77
N ARG A 153 -8.99 0.52 13.90
CA ARG A 153 -9.28 1.94 14.09
C ARG A 153 -8.03 2.81 13.93
N ARG A 154 -6.89 2.41 14.54
CA ARG A 154 -5.63 3.16 14.43
C ARG A 154 -5.05 3.14 13.03
N ALA A 155 -5.15 2.01 12.30
CA ALA A 155 -4.73 1.93 10.92
C ALA A 155 -5.52 2.92 10.03
N VAL A 156 -6.84 2.94 10.16
CA VAL A 156 -7.71 3.85 9.39
C VAL A 156 -7.50 5.32 9.81
N ASP A 157 -7.40 5.62 11.12
CA ASP A 157 -7.12 6.99 11.59
C ASP A 157 -5.77 7.49 11.09
N LEU A 158 -4.73 6.66 11.13
CA LEU A 158 -3.41 7.00 10.59
C LEU A 158 -3.47 7.33 9.10
N ALA A 159 -4.15 6.50 8.32
CA ALA A 159 -4.32 6.72 6.88
C ALA A 159 -5.09 8.03 6.60
N ARG A 160 -6.16 8.33 7.35
CA ARG A 160 -6.92 9.58 7.21
C ARG A 160 -6.07 10.81 7.53
N ARG A 161 -5.31 10.77 8.63
CA ARG A 161 -4.41 11.88 9.00
C ARG A 161 -3.33 12.10 7.95
N LEU A 162 -2.73 11.02 7.46
CA LEU A 162 -1.74 11.12 6.39
C LEU A 162 -2.37 11.68 5.11
N ARG A 163 -3.56 11.21 4.71
CA ARG A 163 -4.29 11.75 3.54
C ARG A 163 -4.57 13.24 3.67
N THR A 164 -5.06 13.68 4.84
CA THR A 164 -5.33 15.10 5.08
C THR A 164 -4.08 15.95 4.96
N ALA A 165 -2.95 15.48 5.48
CA ALA A 165 -1.68 16.20 5.41
C ALA A 165 -1.01 16.13 4.03
N ALA A 166 -1.21 15.04 3.30
CA ALA A 166 -0.60 14.80 1.99
C ALA A 166 -1.20 15.69 0.87
N GLY A 167 -2.45 16.17 1.04
CA GLY A 167 -3.10 16.98 0.00
C GLY A 167 -3.16 16.22 -1.32
N GLU A 168 -2.44 16.69 -2.33
CA GLU A 168 -2.36 16.07 -3.66
C GLU A 168 -1.24 15.03 -3.80
N THR A 169 -0.40 14.84 -2.77
CA THR A 169 0.63 13.78 -2.81
C THR A 169 -0.03 12.41 -2.82
N PRO A 170 0.28 11.53 -3.80
CA PRO A 170 -0.30 10.20 -3.88
C PRO A 170 -0.03 9.33 -2.65
N LEU A 171 -1.06 8.64 -2.16
CA LEU A 171 -1.02 7.77 -1.00
C LEU A 171 -1.36 6.33 -1.38
N ALA A 172 -0.45 5.39 -1.15
CA ALA A 172 -0.72 3.97 -1.28
C ALA A 172 -0.87 3.27 0.07
N ILE A 173 -1.61 2.17 0.06
CA ILE A 173 -1.64 1.20 1.16
C ILE A 173 -0.91 -0.07 0.73
N VAL A 174 0.03 -0.53 1.56
CA VAL A 174 0.72 -1.82 1.41
C VAL A 174 0.11 -2.78 2.45
N PRO A 175 -0.93 -3.55 2.09
CA PRO A 175 -1.62 -4.40 3.05
C PRO A 175 -1.02 -5.79 3.07
N PHE A 176 -1.42 -6.59 4.06
CA PHE A 176 -1.34 -8.04 3.94
C PHE A 176 -1.88 -8.51 2.59
N ASN A 177 -1.36 -9.65 2.12
CA ASN A 177 -1.95 -10.33 0.98
C ASN A 177 -3.42 -10.72 1.28
N PRO A 178 -4.39 -10.31 0.44
CA PRO A 178 -5.79 -10.69 0.61
C PRO A 178 -5.99 -12.22 0.68
N ARG A 179 -5.28 -12.98 -0.16
CA ARG A 179 -5.29 -14.45 -0.14
C ARG A 179 -4.69 -15.01 1.15
N GLY A 180 -3.67 -14.35 1.71
CA GLY A 180 -3.08 -14.71 3.00
C GLY A 180 -4.08 -14.58 4.15
N LEU A 181 -4.85 -13.48 4.18
CA LEU A 181 -5.90 -13.25 5.17
C LEU A 181 -7.12 -14.17 4.97
N GLU A 182 -7.47 -14.51 3.71
CA GLU A 182 -8.50 -15.52 3.43
C GLU A 182 -8.13 -16.88 4.03
N ARG A 183 -6.86 -17.29 3.92
CA ARG A 183 -6.36 -18.56 4.47
C ARG A 183 -6.16 -18.56 5.97
N ARG A 184 -5.86 -17.40 6.55
CA ARG A 184 -5.61 -17.20 7.99
C ARG A 184 -6.40 -16.00 8.50
N PRO A 185 -7.73 -16.08 8.56
CA PRO A 185 -8.59 -14.95 8.91
C PRO A 185 -8.36 -14.45 10.34
N SER A 186 -7.83 -15.30 11.24
CA SER A 186 -7.47 -14.93 12.61
C SER A 186 -6.30 -13.93 12.69
N THR A 187 -5.48 -13.79 11.65
CA THR A 187 -4.35 -12.83 11.62
C THR A 187 -4.84 -11.39 11.75
N TRP A 188 -5.87 -11.05 10.97
CA TRP A 188 -6.54 -9.76 11.07
C TRP A 188 -8.01 -9.90 10.67
N PRO A 189 -8.89 -10.35 11.59
CA PRO A 189 -10.32 -10.46 11.33
C PRO A 189 -10.90 -9.11 10.90
N ARG A 190 -11.68 -9.12 9.83
CA ARG A 190 -12.32 -7.91 9.30
C ARG A 190 -11.31 -6.77 9.06
N PHE A 191 -10.24 -7.07 8.32
CA PHE A 191 -9.30 -6.04 7.87
C PHE A 191 -10.06 -4.91 7.17
N PRO A 192 -9.77 -3.64 7.44
CA PRO A 192 -10.62 -2.50 7.00
C PRO A 192 -10.38 -2.12 5.53
N TRP A 193 -10.61 -3.05 4.60
CA TRP A 193 -10.33 -2.88 3.17
C TRP A 193 -11.05 -1.69 2.54
N ALA A 194 -12.38 -1.60 2.73
CA ALA A 194 -13.20 -0.54 2.15
C ALA A 194 -12.86 0.84 2.74
N ASP A 195 -12.63 0.93 4.06
CA ASP A 195 -12.22 2.17 4.70
C ASP A 195 -10.88 2.68 4.15
N LEU A 196 -9.91 1.78 3.97
CA LEU A 196 -8.60 2.15 3.43
C LEU A 196 -8.69 2.50 1.94
N ALA A 197 -9.53 1.80 1.17
CA ALA A 197 -9.77 2.12 -0.24
C ALA A 197 -10.42 3.48 -0.46
N ALA A 198 -11.27 3.93 0.48
CA ALA A 198 -11.88 5.24 0.41
C ALA A 198 -10.87 6.40 0.65
N ILE A 199 -9.71 6.09 1.25
CA ILE A 199 -8.70 7.06 1.67
C ILE A 199 -7.51 7.12 0.70
N SER A 200 -7.11 5.97 0.15
CA SER A 200 -5.89 5.83 -0.66
C SER A 200 -6.14 5.90 -2.15
N ASP A 201 -5.09 6.23 -2.90
CA ASP A 201 -5.12 6.30 -4.36
C ASP A 201 -4.76 4.95 -5.00
N ALA A 202 -3.97 4.12 -4.31
CA ALA A 202 -3.57 2.79 -4.77
C ALA A 202 -3.35 1.80 -3.63
N PHE A 203 -3.29 0.51 -3.99
CA PHE A 203 -2.84 -0.58 -3.13
C PHE A 203 -1.59 -1.23 -3.70
N ALA A 204 -0.66 -1.62 -2.81
CA ALA A 204 0.49 -2.45 -3.15
C ALA A 204 0.47 -3.74 -2.30
N PRO A 205 -0.43 -4.73 -2.61
CA PRO A 205 -0.55 -5.93 -1.81
C PRO A 205 0.72 -6.78 -1.89
N MET A 206 1.15 -7.30 -0.73
CA MET A 206 2.29 -8.22 -0.62
C MET A 206 1.90 -9.62 -1.09
N VAL A 207 1.90 -9.87 -2.40
CA VAL A 207 1.51 -11.14 -3.02
C VAL A 207 2.70 -12.12 -3.00
N TYR A 208 3.25 -12.37 -1.79
CA TYR A 208 4.42 -13.21 -1.61
C TYR A 208 4.04 -14.69 -1.69
N THR A 209 4.61 -15.40 -2.67
CA THR A 209 4.42 -16.84 -2.86
C THR A 209 5.59 -17.66 -2.31
N GLY A 210 6.77 -17.07 -2.22
CA GLY A 210 8.07 -17.62 -1.89
C GLY A 210 8.09 -18.86 -1.00
N GLY A 211 8.30 -20.01 -1.62
CA GLY A 211 8.46 -21.29 -0.94
C GLY A 211 7.19 -22.04 -0.56
N ALA A 212 6.03 -21.38 -0.46
CA ALA A 212 4.76 -22.00 -0.07
C ALA A 212 3.91 -22.48 -1.26
N PHE A 213 4.11 -21.89 -2.45
CA PHE A 213 3.42 -22.22 -3.69
C PHE A 213 4.47 -22.57 -4.72
N LYS A 214 4.57 -23.86 -5.05
CA LYS A 214 5.59 -24.39 -5.96
C LYS A 214 5.04 -24.52 -7.38
N GLY A 215 5.87 -24.08 -8.36
CA GLY A 215 5.59 -24.20 -9.77
C GLY A 215 4.67 -23.10 -10.31
N PHE A 216 4.48 -23.15 -11.63
CA PHE A 216 3.74 -22.17 -12.40
C PHE A 216 2.28 -22.05 -11.95
N ASP A 217 1.50 -23.12 -12.01
CA ASP A 217 0.05 -23.09 -11.78
C ASP A 217 -0.31 -22.63 -10.37
N ALA A 218 0.43 -23.11 -9.36
CA ALA A 218 0.18 -22.75 -7.97
C ALA A 218 0.44 -21.25 -7.74
N THR A 219 1.49 -20.70 -8.32
CA THR A 219 1.82 -19.28 -8.24
C THR A 219 0.82 -18.44 -9.02
N TYR A 220 0.53 -18.80 -10.26
CA TYR A 220 -0.48 -18.14 -11.10
C TYR A 220 -1.83 -18.06 -10.38
N GLY A 221 -2.35 -19.18 -9.91
CA GLY A 221 -3.64 -19.23 -9.21
C GLY A 221 -3.65 -18.42 -7.90
N TYR A 222 -2.52 -18.39 -7.18
CA TYR A 222 -2.40 -17.60 -5.95
C TYR A 222 -2.47 -16.10 -6.22
N VAL A 223 -1.71 -15.61 -7.20
CA VAL A 223 -1.65 -14.20 -7.58
C VAL A 223 -3.02 -13.74 -8.11
N THR A 224 -3.58 -14.46 -9.08
CA THR A 224 -4.91 -14.16 -9.66
C THR A 224 -6.01 -14.12 -8.59
N ARG A 225 -5.99 -15.06 -7.62
CA ARG A 225 -6.95 -15.06 -6.51
C ARG A 225 -6.76 -13.86 -5.61
N ALA A 226 -5.50 -13.47 -5.31
CA ALA A 226 -5.20 -12.31 -4.47
C ALA A 226 -5.74 -11.01 -5.07
N LEU A 227 -5.56 -10.79 -6.38
CA LEU A 227 -6.05 -9.59 -7.09
C LEU A 227 -7.58 -9.53 -7.11
N ARG A 228 -8.24 -10.65 -7.42
CA ARG A 228 -9.73 -10.73 -7.36
C ARG A 228 -10.27 -10.45 -5.95
N LEU A 229 -9.64 -11.01 -4.93
CA LEU A 229 -10.04 -10.76 -3.54
C LEU A 229 -9.86 -9.30 -3.14
N LEU A 230 -8.77 -8.64 -3.56
CA LEU A 230 -8.56 -7.23 -3.27
C LEU A 230 -9.68 -6.37 -3.82
N ARG A 231 -10.03 -6.55 -5.11
CA ARG A 231 -11.15 -5.83 -5.74
C ARG A 231 -12.49 -6.08 -5.03
N ALA A 232 -12.78 -7.33 -4.71
CA ALA A 232 -14.00 -7.69 -4.00
C ALA A 232 -14.08 -7.10 -2.59
N GLN A 233 -12.98 -7.15 -1.83
CA GLN A 233 -12.93 -6.68 -0.44
C GLN A 233 -12.89 -5.16 -0.31
N THR A 234 -12.31 -4.46 -1.27
CA THR A 234 -12.34 -3.00 -1.35
C THR A 234 -13.69 -2.48 -1.84
N GLY A 235 -14.50 -3.32 -2.46
CA GLY A 235 -15.75 -2.91 -3.13
C GLY A 235 -15.52 -2.05 -4.38
N ASN A 236 -14.28 -2.03 -4.90
CA ASN A 236 -13.90 -1.22 -6.06
C ASN A 236 -13.23 -2.12 -7.11
N PRO A 237 -13.93 -2.43 -8.24
CA PRO A 237 -13.34 -3.23 -9.31
C PRO A 237 -12.16 -2.54 -10.00
N ASP A 238 -12.12 -1.20 -9.98
CA ASP A 238 -11.11 -0.37 -10.65
C ASP A 238 -10.03 0.13 -9.68
N VAL A 239 -9.90 -0.51 -8.50
CA VAL A 239 -8.87 -0.14 -7.53
C VAL A 239 -7.49 -0.21 -8.17
N GLN A 240 -6.73 0.85 -8.04
CA GLN A 240 -5.38 0.95 -8.61
C GLN A 240 -4.41 0.05 -7.84
N ILE A 241 -3.68 -0.81 -8.53
CA ILE A 241 -2.86 -1.87 -7.90
C ILE A 241 -1.43 -1.85 -8.44
N HIS A 242 -0.45 -1.75 -7.55
CA HIS A 242 0.94 -2.12 -7.83
C HIS A 242 1.22 -3.48 -7.15
N VAL A 243 1.51 -4.54 -7.91
CA VAL A 243 1.66 -5.87 -7.34
C VAL A 243 3.07 -6.08 -6.79
N ALA A 244 3.18 -6.23 -5.46
CA ALA A 244 4.45 -6.59 -4.81
C ALA A 244 4.56 -8.12 -4.67
N GLY A 245 5.29 -8.76 -5.57
CA GLY A 245 5.64 -10.18 -5.51
C GLY A 245 6.83 -10.45 -4.59
N GLY A 246 7.12 -11.70 -4.34
CA GLY A 246 8.32 -12.07 -3.55
C GLY A 246 8.13 -13.35 -2.72
N VAL A 247 9.03 -13.64 -1.82
CA VAL A 247 10.34 -12.98 -1.61
C VAL A 247 11.25 -13.40 -2.78
N ALA A 248 11.98 -12.44 -3.38
CA ALA A 248 12.60 -12.62 -4.70
C ALA A 248 13.61 -13.78 -4.78
N ASP A 249 14.44 -13.98 -3.75
CA ASP A 249 15.47 -15.03 -3.68
C ASP A 249 14.87 -16.45 -3.51
N ARG A 250 13.58 -16.55 -3.19
CA ARG A 250 12.84 -17.81 -2.97
C ARG A 250 12.00 -18.25 -4.17
N LEU A 251 11.99 -17.43 -5.24
CA LEU A 251 11.25 -17.74 -6.46
C LEU A 251 12.15 -18.44 -7.46
N GLY A 252 11.73 -19.63 -7.89
CA GLY A 252 12.32 -20.34 -9.03
C GLY A 252 11.78 -19.82 -10.37
N PRO A 253 12.31 -20.33 -11.49
CA PRO A 253 11.88 -19.92 -12.83
C PRO A 253 10.38 -20.12 -13.09
N GLU A 254 9.81 -21.24 -12.64
CA GLU A 254 8.38 -21.55 -12.81
C GLU A 254 7.48 -20.61 -11.99
N GLU A 255 7.86 -20.34 -10.73
CA GLU A 255 7.13 -19.40 -9.89
C GLU A 255 7.19 -17.98 -10.47
N LEU A 256 8.34 -17.55 -10.99
CA LEU A 256 8.46 -16.26 -11.68
C LEU A 256 7.60 -16.21 -12.94
N ALA A 257 7.58 -17.27 -13.74
CA ALA A 257 6.75 -17.35 -14.92
C ALA A 257 5.25 -17.29 -14.57
N GLY A 258 4.81 -18.03 -13.55
CA GLY A 258 3.43 -18.01 -13.07
C GLY A 258 3.03 -16.65 -12.51
N PHE A 259 3.93 -15.96 -11.78
CA PHE A 259 3.71 -14.60 -11.29
C PHE A 259 3.54 -13.60 -12.45
N VAL A 260 4.45 -13.62 -13.43
CA VAL A 260 4.42 -12.74 -14.61
C VAL A 260 3.17 -12.97 -15.44
N ALA A 261 2.80 -14.23 -15.70
CA ALA A 261 1.60 -14.57 -16.44
C ALA A 261 0.33 -14.06 -15.74
N ALA A 262 0.22 -14.26 -14.42
CA ALA A 262 -0.95 -13.80 -13.66
C ALA A 262 -1.11 -12.29 -13.67
N VAL A 263 -0.01 -11.53 -13.61
CA VAL A 263 -0.02 -10.06 -13.69
C VAL A 263 -0.36 -9.58 -15.11
N SER A 264 0.22 -10.23 -16.12
CA SER A 264 -0.04 -9.94 -17.55
C SER A 264 -1.51 -10.16 -17.91
N ASP A 265 -2.07 -11.30 -17.50
CA ASP A 265 -3.47 -11.67 -17.79
C ASP A 265 -4.48 -10.82 -17.03
N ASP A 266 -4.11 -10.26 -15.89
CA ASP A 266 -4.96 -9.32 -15.14
C ASP A 266 -5.20 -8.03 -15.95
N GLY A 267 -4.18 -7.51 -16.63
CA GLY A 267 -4.23 -6.35 -17.53
C GLY A 267 -4.66 -5.02 -16.90
N GLY A 268 -5.03 -5.02 -15.60
CA GLY A 268 -5.55 -3.86 -14.88
C GLY A 268 -4.65 -3.40 -13.72
N VAL A 269 -3.38 -3.85 -13.66
CA VAL A 269 -2.44 -3.39 -12.64
C VAL A 269 -1.60 -2.21 -13.13
N LEU A 270 -1.32 -1.26 -12.24
CA LEU A 270 -0.47 -0.08 -12.55
C LEU A 270 0.99 -0.47 -12.71
N GLY A 271 1.45 -1.41 -11.89
CA GLY A 271 2.85 -1.75 -11.84
C GLY A 271 3.11 -3.07 -11.12
N VAL A 272 4.35 -3.50 -11.19
CA VAL A 272 4.82 -4.77 -10.65
C VAL A 272 6.21 -4.63 -10.05
N SER A 273 6.45 -5.33 -8.97
CA SER A 273 7.78 -5.42 -8.34
C SER A 273 7.99 -6.76 -7.66
N LEU A 274 9.24 -7.05 -7.31
CA LEU A 274 9.58 -8.08 -6.34
C LEU A 274 10.21 -7.43 -5.11
N TYR A 275 9.84 -7.93 -3.92
CA TYR A 275 10.52 -7.61 -2.69
C TYR A 275 11.74 -8.51 -2.55
N ASP A 276 12.98 -8.02 -2.53
CA ASP A 276 13.38 -6.62 -2.56
C ASP A 276 14.56 -6.42 -3.54
N TRP A 277 15.13 -5.20 -3.58
CA TRP A 277 16.30 -4.89 -4.41
C TRP A 277 17.49 -5.79 -4.12
N ALA A 278 17.81 -5.98 -2.83
CA ALA A 278 18.98 -6.74 -2.39
C ALA A 278 18.93 -8.22 -2.82
N THR A 279 17.74 -8.80 -2.87
CA THR A 279 17.52 -10.24 -3.13
C THR A 279 17.12 -10.54 -4.57
N THR A 280 16.71 -9.54 -5.37
CA THR A 280 16.29 -9.75 -6.76
C THR A 280 17.47 -10.01 -7.69
N ARG A 281 17.59 -11.25 -8.16
CA ARG A 281 18.68 -11.72 -9.02
C ARG A 281 18.49 -11.28 -10.49
N PRO A 282 19.57 -11.28 -11.32
CA PRO A 282 19.48 -10.88 -12.72
C PRO A 282 18.46 -11.67 -13.56
N ALA A 283 18.23 -12.94 -13.24
CA ALA A 283 17.22 -13.76 -13.92
C ALA A 283 15.79 -13.26 -13.64
N ALA A 284 15.50 -12.88 -12.40
CA ALA A 284 14.20 -12.33 -12.01
C ALA A 284 13.93 -10.98 -12.69
N TRP A 285 14.94 -10.09 -12.78
CA TRP A 285 14.82 -8.84 -13.54
C TRP A 285 14.49 -9.07 -15.01
N ARG A 286 15.09 -10.10 -15.66
CA ARG A 286 14.76 -10.46 -17.04
C ARG A 286 13.33 -10.97 -17.17
N ALA A 287 12.88 -11.78 -16.22
CA ALA A 287 11.52 -12.34 -16.24
C ALA A 287 10.43 -11.26 -16.09
N LEU A 288 10.71 -10.16 -15.37
CA LEU A 288 9.75 -9.05 -15.17
C LEU A 288 9.62 -8.10 -16.37
N LYS A 289 10.51 -8.16 -17.36
CA LYS A 289 10.46 -7.25 -18.53
C LYS A 289 9.11 -7.23 -19.26
N PRO A 290 8.42 -8.35 -19.50
CA PRO A 290 7.15 -8.35 -20.23
C PRO A 290 6.04 -7.53 -19.53
N VAL A 291 6.11 -7.37 -18.21
CA VAL A 291 5.11 -6.67 -17.38
C VAL A 291 5.64 -5.35 -16.82
N SER A 292 6.72 -4.82 -17.40
CA SER A 292 7.35 -3.58 -16.90
C SER A 292 6.67 -2.29 -17.39
N GLY A 293 5.63 -2.37 -18.21
CA GLY A 293 4.74 -1.29 -18.67
C GLY A 293 5.42 -0.33 -19.60
#